data_2c1058f852ba8d52acdfd7c120d03503
#
_entry.id   2c1058f852ba8d52acdfd7c120d03503
#
_cell.length_a   1.000
_cell.length_b   1.000
_cell.length_c   1.000
_cell.angle_alpha   90.00
_cell.angle_beta   90.00
_cell.angle_gamma   90.00
#
_symmetry.space_group_name_H-M   'P 1'
#
loop_
_entity.id
_entity.type
_entity.pdbx_description
1 polymer ?
#
loop_
_entity_poly.entity_id
_entity_poly.type
_entity_poly.pdbx_seq_one_letter_code
_entity_poly.pdbx_strand_id
1 'polypeptide(L)'
;VGMFLFAGESCPTFAESYDRLTADCTSTAPDITLSDEDDAAIYFSSGTTGFPKAILHKHRSLTHACRVEQNHHGQTRDDVFLCIPPLYHTGAKMHWFGSLLAGSRAVILKGAAPKWILDAVSGEKCTIVWLLVPWAQDILDALDRGELKLSDYETAQWRLMHIGAQPVPPSLIKRWKAYFPSHLYDTNYGLSESIGPGCVHLGVENIHKVGAIGVSGYGWEARIIREDGSPVEKGRV
;
A
#
# COMPACT_ATOMS: atom_id res chain seq x y z
N VAL A 1 0.32 -21.85 -23.56
CA VAL A 1 -0.48 -20.63 -23.44
C VAL A 1 -1.44 -20.59 -24.62
N GLY A 2 -2.77 -20.54 -24.35
CA GLY A 2 -3.78 -20.62 -25.41
C GLY A 2 -4.07 -19.30 -26.12
N MET A 3 -3.83 -18.16 -25.45
CA MET A 3 -4.13 -16.83 -26.01
C MET A 3 -3.24 -15.79 -25.36
N PHE A 4 -2.79 -14.80 -26.14
CA PHE A 4 -2.16 -13.59 -25.65
C PHE A 4 -3.11 -12.42 -25.86
N LEU A 5 -3.36 -11.63 -24.82
CA LEU A 5 -4.14 -10.40 -24.88
C LEU A 5 -3.20 -9.19 -24.76
N PHE A 6 -3.41 -8.20 -25.62
CA PHE A 6 -2.67 -6.96 -25.65
C PHE A 6 -3.61 -5.77 -25.44
N ALA A 7 -3.32 -4.98 -24.41
CA ALA A 7 -4.00 -3.70 -24.17
C ALA A 7 -3.06 -2.55 -24.58
N GLY A 8 -3.50 -1.75 -25.54
CA GLY A 8 -2.71 -0.63 -26.08
C GLY A 8 -2.99 -0.38 -27.56
N GLU A 9 -2.38 0.67 -28.12
CA GLU A 9 -2.69 1.15 -29.46
C GLU A 9 -2.21 0.24 -30.59
N SER A 10 -1.08 -0.43 -30.44
CA SER A 10 -0.43 -1.22 -31.49
C SER A 10 -0.34 -2.71 -31.11
N CYS A 11 -1.45 -3.44 -31.32
CA CYS A 11 -1.51 -4.86 -31.03
C CYS A 11 -0.54 -5.67 -31.93
N PRO A 12 0.41 -6.42 -31.34
CA PRO A 12 1.30 -7.29 -32.11
C PRO A 12 0.54 -8.45 -32.77
N THR A 13 1.06 -8.97 -33.89
CA THR A 13 0.39 -9.99 -34.71
C THR A 13 0.16 -11.33 -33.98
N PHE A 14 0.92 -11.60 -32.91
CA PHE A 14 0.80 -12.84 -32.12
C PHE A 14 -0.24 -12.73 -31.00
N ALA A 15 -0.86 -11.54 -30.80
CA ALA A 15 -1.79 -11.29 -29.72
C ALA A 15 -3.14 -10.81 -30.26
N GLU A 16 -4.18 -10.92 -29.43
CA GLU A 16 -5.48 -10.35 -29.66
C GLU A 16 -5.62 -8.99 -28.93
N SER A 17 -6.20 -8.01 -29.60
CA SER A 17 -6.46 -6.71 -28.99
C SER A 17 -7.55 -6.84 -27.92
N TYR A 18 -7.23 -6.45 -26.70
CA TYR A 18 -8.19 -6.38 -25.60
C TYR A 18 -9.38 -5.47 -25.97
N ASP A 19 -9.10 -4.28 -26.50
CA ASP A 19 -10.13 -3.30 -26.83
C ASP A 19 -11.10 -3.82 -27.90
N ARG A 20 -10.56 -4.51 -28.92
CA ARG A 20 -11.41 -5.12 -29.97
C ARG A 20 -12.25 -6.27 -29.43
N LEU A 21 -11.69 -7.14 -28.58
CA LEU A 21 -12.41 -8.28 -28.01
C LEU A 21 -13.50 -7.85 -27.04
N THR A 22 -13.32 -6.73 -26.37
CA THR A 22 -14.30 -6.23 -25.38
C THR A 22 -15.31 -5.25 -25.93
N ALA A 23 -15.12 -4.74 -27.17
CA ALA A 23 -15.99 -3.73 -27.78
C ALA A 23 -17.47 -4.16 -27.84
N ASP A 24 -17.71 -5.44 -28.16
CA ASP A 24 -19.05 -6.00 -28.32
C ASP A 24 -19.49 -6.83 -27.10
N CYS A 25 -18.75 -6.81 -25.99
CA CYS A 25 -19.12 -7.51 -24.79
C CYS A 25 -20.30 -6.84 -24.09
N THR A 26 -21.20 -7.65 -23.53
CA THR A 26 -22.27 -7.13 -22.67
C THR A 26 -21.70 -6.52 -21.42
N SER A 27 -22.31 -5.42 -20.94
CA SER A 27 -22.00 -4.81 -19.63
C SER A 27 -22.70 -5.51 -18.46
N THR A 28 -23.48 -6.55 -18.74
CA THR A 28 -24.16 -7.33 -17.71
C THR A 28 -23.13 -8.12 -16.90
N ALA A 29 -23.20 -8.02 -15.58
CA ALA A 29 -22.35 -8.82 -14.71
C ALA A 29 -22.62 -10.32 -14.94
N PRO A 30 -21.57 -11.17 -14.94
CA PRO A 30 -21.76 -12.62 -15.05
C PRO A 30 -22.58 -13.13 -13.85
N ASP A 31 -23.48 -14.08 -14.10
CA ASP A 31 -24.25 -14.75 -13.04
C ASP A 31 -23.37 -15.83 -12.37
N ILE A 32 -22.46 -15.34 -11.54
CA ILE A 32 -21.51 -16.18 -10.80
C ILE A 32 -21.60 -15.83 -9.32
N THR A 33 -21.84 -16.81 -8.49
CA THR A 33 -21.77 -16.66 -7.04
C THR A 33 -20.34 -16.96 -6.58
N LEU A 34 -19.69 -15.97 -5.96
CA LEU A 34 -18.35 -16.11 -5.38
C LEU A 34 -18.45 -16.45 -3.91
N SER A 35 -17.56 -17.34 -3.45
CA SER A 35 -17.35 -17.69 -2.06
C SER A 35 -16.07 -17.03 -1.53
N ASP A 36 -16.02 -16.76 -0.24
CA ASP A 36 -14.79 -16.35 0.45
C ASP A 36 -13.66 -17.38 0.31
N GLU A 37 -14.00 -18.65 0.03
CA GLU A 37 -13.05 -19.74 -0.16
C GLU A 37 -12.56 -19.89 -1.60
N ASP A 38 -13.13 -19.15 -2.54
CA ASP A 38 -12.68 -19.18 -3.93
C ASP A 38 -11.32 -18.53 -4.09
N ASP A 39 -10.54 -19.01 -5.05
CA ASP A 39 -9.25 -18.47 -5.39
C ASP A 39 -9.40 -17.11 -6.06
N ALA A 40 -8.71 -16.10 -5.54
CA ALA A 40 -8.91 -14.71 -5.94
C ALA A 40 -7.72 -14.11 -6.69
N ALA A 41 -6.49 -14.47 -6.31
CA ALA A 41 -5.30 -13.88 -6.90
C ALA A 41 -4.06 -14.78 -6.75
N ILE A 42 -3.17 -14.68 -7.74
CA ILE A 42 -1.82 -15.25 -7.66
C ILE A 42 -0.83 -14.09 -7.68
N TYR A 43 -0.01 -14.00 -6.63
CA TYR A 43 1.10 -13.06 -6.55
C TYR A 43 2.44 -13.79 -6.69
N PHE A 44 3.42 -13.12 -7.27
CA PHE A 44 4.76 -13.66 -7.40
C PHE A 44 5.71 -12.88 -6.49
N SER A 45 6.45 -13.60 -5.66
CA SER A 45 7.57 -13.04 -4.90
C SER A 45 8.91 -13.44 -5.54
N SER A 46 9.95 -12.63 -5.31
CA SER A 46 11.28 -12.85 -5.89
C SER A 46 11.97 -14.15 -5.45
N GLY A 47 11.46 -14.79 -4.40
CA GLY A 47 12.00 -16.06 -3.86
C GLY A 47 13.49 -15.99 -3.48
N THR A 48 13.87 -16.58 -2.37
CA THR A 48 15.29 -16.70 -1.96
C THR A 48 16.10 -17.66 -2.82
N THR A 49 15.44 -18.46 -3.66
CA THR A 49 16.03 -19.50 -4.51
C THR A 49 16.28 -19.05 -5.98
N GLY A 50 16.03 -17.78 -6.30
CA GLY A 50 16.23 -17.23 -7.66
C GLY A 50 15.05 -17.42 -8.61
N PHE A 51 14.07 -18.25 -8.30
CA PHE A 51 12.84 -18.40 -9.07
C PHE A 51 11.67 -17.72 -8.36
N PRO A 52 10.79 -17.00 -9.09
CA PRO A 52 9.59 -16.44 -8.53
C PRO A 52 8.68 -17.52 -7.93
N LYS A 53 8.21 -17.30 -6.70
CA LYS A 53 7.23 -18.17 -6.06
C LYS A 53 5.83 -17.64 -6.35
N ALA A 54 4.96 -18.51 -6.86
CA ALA A 54 3.54 -18.22 -7.02
C ALA A 54 2.83 -18.42 -5.67
N ILE A 55 2.13 -17.41 -5.21
CA ILE A 55 1.40 -17.39 -3.94
C ILE A 55 -0.08 -17.22 -4.25
N LEU A 56 -0.86 -18.26 -3.98
CA LEU A 56 -2.31 -18.26 -4.20
C LEU A 56 -3.02 -17.67 -2.99
N HIS A 57 -3.92 -16.71 -3.23
CA HIS A 57 -4.75 -16.10 -2.21
C HIS A 57 -6.23 -16.24 -2.52
N LYS A 58 -7.01 -16.46 -1.47
CA LYS A 58 -8.46 -16.54 -1.50
C LYS A 58 -9.10 -15.17 -1.27
N HIS A 59 -10.37 -15.01 -1.65
CA HIS A 59 -11.13 -13.77 -1.43
C HIS A 59 -11.11 -13.34 0.03
N ARG A 60 -11.30 -14.26 0.98
CA ARG A 60 -11.24 -13.94 2.42
C ARG A 60 -9.91 -13.32 2.85
N SER A 61 -8.77 -13.78 2.28
CA SER A 61 -7.45 -13.28 2.64
C SER A 61 -7.26 -11.84 2.18
N LEU A 62 -7.70 -11.53 0.94
CA LEU A 62 -7.68 -10.16 0.40
C LEU A 62 -8.55 -9.22 1.22
N THR A 63 -9.77 -9.63 1.52
CA THR A 63 -10.73 -8.84 2.31
C THR A 63 -10.21 -8.60 3.73
N HIS A 64 -9.61 -9.62 4.35
CA HIS A 64 -9.04 -9.48 5.69
C HIS A 64 -7.89 -8.46 5.71
N ALA A 65 -6.96 -8.56 4.76
CA ALA A 65 -5.84 -7.63 4.65
C ALA A 65 -6.31 -6.17 4.51
N CYS A 66 -7.33 -5.94 3.67
CA CYS A 66 -7.94 -4.61 3.54
C CYS A 66 -8.53 -4.11 4.87
N ARG A 67 -9.20 -4.96 5.63
CA ARG A 67 -9.77 -4.60 6.94
C ARG A 67 -8.70 -4.29 7.98
N VAL A 68 -7.58 -5.01 7.97
CA VAL A 68 -6.45 -4.73 8.87
C VAL A 68 -5.94 -3.32 8.63
N GLU A 69 -5.69 -2.96 7.37
CA GLU A 69 -5.22 -1.61 7.01
C GLU A 69 -6.23 -0.53 7.37
N GLN A 70 -7.49 -0.72 7.05
CA GLN A 70 -8.54 0.24 7.38
C GLN A 70 -8.62 0.52 8.88
N ASN A 71 -8.63 -0.54 9.70
CA ASN A 71 -8.66 -0.41 11.15
C ASN A 71 -7.42 0.32 11.68
N HIS A 72 -6.25 -0.01 11.12
CA HIS A 72 -4.99 0.59 11.51
C HIS A 72 -4.92 2.08 11.17
N HIS A 73 -5.35 2.45 9.97
CA HIS A 73 -5.38 3.84 9.52
C HIS A 73 -6.54 4.65 10.12
N GLY A 74 -7.50 4.01 10.77
CA GLY A 74 -8.77 4.64 11.14
C GLY A 74 -9.46 5.25 9.91
N GLN A 75 -9.40 4.53 8.77
CA GLN A 75 -9.93 5.03 7.51
C GLN A 75 -11.45 5.03 7.52
N THR A 76 -12.04 6.15 7.12
CA THR A 76 -13.47 6.37 7.03
C THR A 76 -13.89 6.68 5.60
N ARG A 77 -15.19 6.78 5.35
CA ARG A 77 -15.74 7.17 4.05
C ARG A 77 -15.33 8.58 3.60
N ASP A 78 -14.93 9.44 4.54
CA ASP A 78 -14.56 10.83 4.26
C ASP A 78 -13.08 10.96 3.87
N ASP A 79 -12.31 9.86 3.97
CA ASP A 79 -10.92 9.85 3.58
C ASP A 79 -10.73 9.75 2.06
N VAL A 80 -9.61 10.29 1.60
CA VAL A 80 -9.12 10.16 0.23
C VAL A 80 -7.73 9.56 0.29
N PHE A 81 -7.60 8.35 -0.21
CA PHE A 81 -6.33 7.61 -0.18
C PHE A 81 -5.55 7.82 -1.48
N LEU A 82 -4.31 8.31 -1.39
CA LEU A 82 -3.41 8.39 -2.54
C LEU A 82 -2.58 7.12 -2.65
N CYS A 83 -2.87 6.33 -3.68
CA CYS A 83 -2.18 5.08 -4.01
C CYS A 83 -1.19 5.33 -5.15
N ILE A 84 0.11 5.31 -4.85
CA ILE A 84 1.18 5.59 -5.79
C ILE A 84 1.80 4.31 -6.36
N PRO A 85 2.04 3.26 -5.55
CA PRO A 85 2.64 2.03 -6.07
C PRO A 85 1.76 1.35 -7.12
N PRO A 86 2.38 0.64 -8.08
CA PRO A 86 1.62 -0.06 -9.11
C PRO A 86 0.63 -1.08 -8.54
N LEU A 87 -0.55 -1.19 -9.18
CA LEU A 87 -1.63 -2.09 -8.71
C LEU A 87 -1.31 -3.59 -8.78
N TYR A 88 -0.22 -3.98 -9.43
CA TYR A 88 0.26 -5.37 -9.34
C TYR A 88 0.96 -5.68 -8.01
N HIS A 89 1.32 -4.65 -7.22
CA HIS A 89 1.87 -4.82 -5.88
C HIS A 89 0.76 -5.10 -4.87
N THR A 90 0.96 -6.07 -3.97
CA THR A 90 -0.04 -6.48 -2.96
C THR A 90 -0.53 -5.30 -2.13
N GLY A 91 0.39 -4.49 -1.62
CA GLY A 91 0.07 -3.33 -0.81
C GLY A 91 -0.80 -2.29 -1.54
N ALA A 92 -0.50 -2.00 -2.82
CA ALA A 92 -1.31 -1.06 -3.61
C ALA A 92 -2.76 -1.53 -3.75
N LYS A 93 -2.98 -2.81 -4.08
CA LYS A 93 -4.32 -3.38 -4.17
C LYS A 93 -5.06 -3.36 -2.85
N MET A 94 -4.37 -3.69 -1.78
CA MET A 94 -4.94 -3.74 -0.44
C MET A 94 -5.51 -2.38 -0.01
N HIS A 95 -4.77 -1.30 -0.27
CA HIS A 95 -5.23 0.07 0.02
C HIS A 95 -6.35 0.52 -0.92
N TRP A 96 -6.25 0.17 -2.21
CA TRP A 96 -7.30 0.48 -3.17
C TRP A 96 -8.61 -0.23 -2.82
N PHE A 97 -8.59 -1.55 -2.65
CA PHE A 97 -9.76 -2.31 -2.23
C PHE A 97 -10.24 -1.92 -0.82
N GLY A 98 -9.31 -1.59 0.08
CA GLY A 98 -9.63 -1.07 1.40
C GLY A 98 -10.45 0.21 1.32
N SER A 99 -10.11 1.12 0.41
CA SER A 99 -10.89 2.33 0.17
C SER A 99 -12.30 2.02 -0.34
N LEU A 100 -12.46 1.03 -1.23
CA LEU A 100 -13.78 0.58 -1.67
C LEU A 100 -14.61 0.01 -0.51
N LEU A 101 -13.99 -0.80 0.36
CA LEU A 101 -14.68 -1.35 1.53
C LEU A 101 -15.09 -0.28 2.55
N ALA A 102 -14.27 0.77 2.72
CA ALA A 102 -14.60 1.91 3.59
C ALA A 102 -15.67 2.83 2.98
N GLY A 103 -15.95 2.69 1.68
CA GLY A 103 -16.77 3.64 0.93
C GLY A 103 -16.06 4.99 0.73
N SER A 104 -14.72 5.00 0.84
CA SER A 104 -13.88 6.18 0.63
C SER A 104 -13.39 6.28 -0.81
N ARG A 105 -12.79 7.41 -1.16
CA ARG A 105 -12.19 7.63 -2.47
C ARG A 105 -10.72 7.18 -2.47
N ALA A 106 -10.29 6.52 -3.55
CA ALA A 106 -8.88 6.25 -3.83
C ALA A 106 -8.45 6.98 -5.10
N VAL A 107 -7.32 7.65 -5.04
CA VAL A 107 -6.65 8.31 -6.16
C VAL A 107 -5.47 7.45 -6.56
N ILE A 108 -5.41 7.05 -7.83
CA ILE A 108 -4.31 6.27 -8.37
C ILE A 108 -3.39 7.24 -9.12
N LEU A 109 -2.14 7.36 -8.66
CA LEU A 109 -1.16 8.23 -9.28
C LEU A 109 -0.17 7.40 -10.12
N LYS A 110 -0.03 7.80 -11.38
CA LYS A 110 0.93 7.16 -12.29
C LYS A 110 2.31 7.80 -12.14
N GLY A 111 3.08 7.33 -11.19
CA GLY A 111 4.45 7.80 -10.95
C GLY A 111 4.62 8.48 -9.59
N ALA A 112 5.85 8.72 -9.19
CA ALA A 112 6.22 9.12 -7.84
C ALA A 112 7.09 10.38 -7.77
N ALA A 113 7.07 11.22 -8.82
CA ALA A 113 7.78 12.48 -8.77
C ALA A 113 7.23 13.37 -7.64
N PRO A 114 8.10 14.01 -6.81
CA PRO A 114 7.68 14.80 -5.66
C PRO A 114 6.59 15.83 -5.98
N LYS A 115 6.74 16.54 -7.10
CA LYS A 115 5.74 17.51 -7.55
C LYS A 115 4.38 16.85 -7.83
N TRP A 116 4.35 15.72 -8.49
CA TRP A 116 3.09 15.04 -8.83
C TRP A 116 2.37 14.54 -7.58
N ILE A 117 3.13 14.09 -6.57
CA ILE A 117 2.56 13.67 -5.29
C ILE A 117 1.90 14.86 -4.59
N LEU A 118 2.60 16.01 -4.49
CA LEU A 118 2.05 17.20 -3.84
C LEU A 118 0.90 17.82 -4.64
N ASP A 119 0.97 17.82 -5.98
CA ASP A 119 -0.14 18.23 -6.85
C ASP A 119 -1.39 17.38 -6.59
N ALA A 120 -1.24 16.04 -6.52
CA ALA A 120 -2.34 15.12 -6.25
C ALA A 120 -2.91 15.31 -4.83
N VAL A 121 -2.04 15.46 -3.83
CA VAL A 121 -2.47 15.74 -2.46
C VAL A 121 -3.30 17.02 -2.38
N SER A 122 -2.81 18.08 -3.00
CA SER A 122 -3.46 19.39 -2.99
C SER A 122 -4.76 19.40 -3.83
N GLY A 123 -4.68 18.92 -5.07
CA GLY A 123 -5.80 18.96 -6.03
C GLY A 123 -6.92 17.97 -5.67
N GLU A 124 -6.58 16.76 -5.28
CA GLU A 124 -7.52 15.70 -4.95
C GLU A 124 -7.91 15.66 -3.47
N LYS A 125 -7.33 16.54 -2.65
CA LYS A 125 -7.57 16.62 -1.20
C LYS A 125 -7.28 15.31 -0.47
N CYS A 126 -6.16 14.66 -0.82
CA CYS A 126 -5.80 13.40 -0.21
C CYS A 126 -5.54 13.54 1.29
N THR A 127 -6.08 12.61 2.07
CA THR A 127 -5.98 12.60 3.54
C THR A 127 -5.00 11.56 4.05
N ILE A 128 -4.82 10.49 3.28
CA ILE A 128 -3.88 9.40 3.55
C ILE A 128 -3.02 9.20 2.32
N VAL A 129 -1.71 9.13 2.49
CA VAL A 129 -0.77 8.90 1.38
C VAL A 129 0.16 7.76 1.72
N TRP A 130 0.25 6.77 0.84
CA TRP A 130 1.25 5.73 0.98
C TRP A 130 2.52 6.09 0.20
N LEU A 131 3.62 6.22 0.92
CA LEU A 131 4.94 6.49 0.38
C LEU A 131 5.88 5.30 0.57
N LEU A 132 6.76 5.09 -0.39
CA LEU A 132 7.99 4.36 -0.15
C LEU A 132 9.04 5.29 0.46
N VAL A 133 9.99 4.72 1.19
CA VAL A 133 11.08 5.49 1.83
C VAL A 133 11.82 6.41 0.84
N PRO A 134 12.21 5.97 -0.37
CA PRO A 134 12.83 6.85 -1.36
C PRO A 134 11.95 8.04 -1.76
N TRP A 135 10.64 7.84 -1.95
CA TRP A 135 9.75 8.94 -2.37
C TRP A 135 9.56 9.99 -1.29
N ALA A 136 9.49 9.54 -0.02
CA ALA A 136 9.48 10.48 1.10
C ALA A 136 10.80 11.28 1.16
N GLN A 137 11.93 10.61 0.91
CA GLN A 137 13.24 11.26 0.84
C GLN A 137 13.30 12.29 -0.28
N ASP A 138 12.85 11.92 -1.50
CA ASP A 138 12.83 12.79 -2.68
C ASP A 138 11.99 14.06 -2.44
N ILE A 139 10.82 13.93 -1.76
CA ILE A 139 9.99 15.08 -1.38
C ILE A 139 10.77 16.01 -0.46
N LEU A 140 11.39 15.47 0.59
CA LEU A 140 12.15 16.28 1.54
C LEU A 140 13.36 16.95 0.89
N ASP A 141 14.05 16.25 -0.01
CA ASP A 141 15.19 16.80 -0.73
C ASP A 141 14.79 17.93 -1.68
N ALA A 142 13.64 17.80 -2.34
CA ALA A 142 13.10 18.88 -3.20
C ALA A 142 12.68 20.12 -2.38
N LEU A 143 12.14 19.91 -1.18
CA LEU A 143 11.81 21.00 -0.25
C LEU A 143 13.08 21.69 0.28
N ASP A 144 14.10 20.92 0.69
CA ASP A 144 15.37 21.47 1.19
C ASP A 144 16.12 22.28 0.13
N ARG A 145 16.05 21.85 -1.14
CA ARG A 145 16.66 22.57 -2.27
C ARG A 145 15.82 23.77 -2.73
N GLY A 146 14.61 23.98 -2.17
CA GLY A 146 13.70 25.04 -2.58
C GLY A 146 13.10 24.84 -3.98
N GLU A 147 13.19 23.63 -4.54
CA GLU A 147 12.55 23.26 -5.82
C GLU A 147 11.03 23.20 -5.67
N LEU A 148 10.56 22.83 -4.48
CA LEU A 148 9.16 22.85 -4.08
C LEU A 148 8.98 23.70 -2.84
N LYS A 149 7.83 24.34 -2.71
CA LYS A 149 7.45 25.15 -1.53
C LYS A 149 6.10 24.67 -1.03
N LEU A 150 6.02 24.29 0.24
CA LEU A 150 4.75 23.83 0.82
C LEU A 150 3.65 24.88 0.78
N SER A 151 4.00 26.18 0.76
CA SER A 151 3.04 27.27 0.60
C SER A 151 2.23 27.21 -0.71
N ASP A 152 2.73 26.49 -1.70
CA ASP A 152 2.09 26.39 -3.01
C ASP A 152 1.06 25.23 -3.06
N TYR A 153 0.92 24.48 -1.97
CA TYR A 153 0.08 23.28 -1.87
C TYR A 153 -0.84 23.31 -0.66
N GLU A 154 -2.06 22.82 -0.84
CA GLU A 154 -2.96 22.55 0.28
C GLU A 154 -2.68 21.16 0.85
N THR A 155 -2.03 21.10 2.00
CA THR A 155 -1.64 19.85 2.66
C THR A 155 -2.26 19.67 4.05
N ALA A 156 -3.05 20.65 4.53
CA ALA A 156 -3.62 20.63 5.87
C ALA A 156 -4.56 19.42 6.12
N GLN A 157 -5.23 18.92 5.08
CA GLN A 157 -6.11 17.76 5.14
C GLN A 157 -5.35 16.42 5.15
N TRP A 158 -4.06 16.43 4.75
CA TRP A 158 -3.22 15.23 4.76
C TRP A 158 -2.88 14.87 6.21
N ARG A 159 -3.62 13.92 6.76
CA ARG A 159 -3.53 13.55 8.16
C ARG A 159 -2.53 12.42 8.45
N LEU A 160 -2.33 11.50 7.49
CA LEU A 160 -1.54 10.30 7.69
C LEU A 160 -0.56 10.06 6.54
N MET A 161 0.72 9.95 6.88
CA MET A 161 1.74 9.36 6.01
C MET A 161 1.92 7.89 6.37
N HIS A 162 1.40 6.99 5.53
CA HIS A 162 1.75 5.58 5.60
C HIS A 162 3.05 5.35 4.82
N ILE A 163 4.04 4.72 5.44
CA ILE A 163 5.35 4.50 4.81
C ILE A 163 5.83 3.08 5.08
N GLY A 164 6.31 2.39 4.06
CA GLY A 164 6.67 0.99 4.22
C GLY A 164 7.45 0.40 3.06
N ALA A 165 7.29 -0.90 2.89
CA ALA A 165 7.98 -1.78 1.95
C ALA A 165 9.48 -1.97 2.23
N GLN A 166 10.05 -1.29 3.21
CA GLN A 166 11.42 -1.44 3.70
C GLN A 166 11.56 -0.81 5.10
N PRO A 167 12.66 -1.08 5.83
CA PRO A 167 12.93 -0.41 7.11
C PRO A 167 12.91 1.11 6.96
N VAL A 168 12.21 1.78 7.86
CA VAL A 168 12.05 3.25 7.85
C VAL A 168 13.08 3.88 8.78
N PRO A 169 14.04 4.70 8.26
CA PRO A 169 15.03 5.36 9.09
C PRO A 169 14.40 6.35 10.07
N PRO A 170 14.75 6.32 11.36
CA PRO A 170 14.26 7.30 12.34
C PRO A 170 14.56 8.75 11.94
N SER A 171 15.70 9.00 11.31
CA SER A 171 16.09 10.33 10.81
C SER A 171 15.14 10.88 9.76
N LEU A 172 14.62 10.01 8.89
CA LEU A 172 13.61 10.39 7.86
C LEU A 172 12.35 10.92 8.53
N ILE A 173 11.83 10.21 9.51
CA ILE A 173 10.60 10.62 10.21
C ILE A 173 10.81 11.92 10.99
N LYS A 174 11.96 12.11 11.64
CA LYS A 174 12.29 13.38 12.31
C LYS A 174 12.34 14.54 11.32
N ARG A 175 12.98 14.36 10.16
CA ARG A 175 13.05 15.36 9.10
C ARG A 175 11.66 15.63 8.52
N TRP A 176 10.83 14.59 8.29
CA TRP A 176 9.45 14.72 7.84
C TRP A 176 8.61 15.58 8.78
N LYS A 177 8.72 15.35 10.08
CA LYS A 177 7.99 16.11 11.10
C LYS A 177 8.39 17.59 11.18
N ALA A 178 9.55 17.97 10.69
CA ALA A 178 9.94 19.37 10.59
C ALA A 178 9.14 20.13 9.52
N TYR A 179 8.79 19.46 8.42
CA TYR A 179 7.96 20.02 7.36
C TYR A 179 6.45 19.81 7.58
N PHE A 180 6.08 18.66 8.14
CA PHE A 180 4.71 18.22 8.33
C PHE A 180 4.44 17.87 9.81
N PRO A 181 4.43 18.85 10.71
CA PRO A 181 4.34 18.60 12.15
C PRO A 181 3.02 17.94 12.59
N SER A 182 1.93 18.19 11.86
CA SER A 182 0.60 17.63 12.15
C SER A 182 0.37 16.23 11.60
N HIS A 183 1.20 15.77 10.66
CA HIS A 183 0.99 14.45 10.06
C HIS A 183 1.16 13.34 11.10
N LEU A 184 0.22 12.43 11.11
CA LEU A 184 0.43 11.12 11.71
C LEU A 184 1.42 10.32 10.85
N TYR A 185 2.06 9.38 11.47
CA TYR A 185 2.98 8.46 10.79
C TYR A 185 2.63 7.04 11.19
N ASP A 186 2.58 6.16 10.23
CA ASP A 186 2.55 4.73 10.49
C ASP A 186 3.40 3.95 9.49
N THR A 187 3.69 2.71 9.86
CA THR A 187 4.34 1.71 9.02
C THR A 187 3.77 0.35 9.36
N ASN A 188 4.02 -0.62 8.49
CA ASN A 188 3.68 -2.00 8.76
C ASN A 188 4.81 -2.95 8.37
N TYR A 189 4.74 -4.17 8.89
CA TYR A 189 5.52 -5.31 8.46
C TYR A 189 4.60 -6.35 7.86
N GLY A 190 4.84 -6.71 6.62
CA GLY A 190 4.08 -7.71 5.89
C GLY A 190 4.87 -8.28 4.73
N LEU A 191 4.34 -9.36 4.17
CA LEU A 191 4.90 -10.10 3.04
C LEU A 191 3.83 -10.33 1.99
N SER A 192 4.23 -10.69 0.77
CA SER A 192 3.28 -11.15 -0.26
C SER A 192 2.51 -12.39 0.19
N GLU A 193 3.13 -13.24 1.00
CA GLU A 193 2.54 -14.44 1.59
C GLU A 193 1.44 -14.13 2.60
N SER A 194 1.55 -13.04 3.35
CA SER A 194 0.53 -12.57 4.29
C SER A 194 -0.49 -11.64 3.64
N ILE A 195 -0.25 -11.25 2.40
CA ILE A 195 -0.98 -10.28 1.57
C ILE A 195 -1.06 -8.88 2.16
N GLY A 196 -0.65 -8.70 3.37
CA GLY A 196 -0.72 -7.43 4.06
C GLY A 196 0.01 -7.45 5.37
N PRO A 197 -0.28 -6.48 6.22
CA PRO A 197 0.44 -6.30 7.44
C PRO A 197 0.10 -7.40 8.45
N GLY A 198 1.13 -8.06 8.93
CA GLY A 198 1.04 -8.88 10.14
C GLY A 198 1.25 -8.03 11.39
N CYS A 199 2.20 -7.08 11.34
CA CYS A 199 2.44 -6.11 12.40
C CYS A 199 2.21 -4.70 11.89
N VAL A 200 1.67 -3.83 12.74
CA VAL A 200 1.34 -2.44 12.43
C VAL A 200 1.93 -1.51 13.48
N HIS A 201 2.46 -0.38 13.03
CA HIS A 201 2.96 0.66 13.93
C HIS A 201 1.82 1.58 14.34
N LEU A 202 1.69 1.85 15.63
CA LEU A 202 0.58 2.62 16.17
C LEU A 202 0.89 4.13 16.21
N GLY A 203 0.99 4.75 15.02
CA GLY A 203 0.97 6.20 14.87
C GLY A 203 2.00 7.00 15.68
N VAL A 204 1.75 8.28 15.81
CA VAL A 204 2.67 9.25 16.45
C VAL A 204 2.88 9.03 17.94
N GLU A 205 1.97 8.39 18.63
CA GLU A 205 2.11 8.09 20.06
C GLU A 205 3.33 7.24 20.35
N ASN A 206 3.77 6.48 19.34
CA ASN A 206 4.94 5.62 19.38
C ASN A 206 6.13 6.17 18.58
N ILE A 207 6.15 7.46 18.25
CA ILE A 207 7.25 8.05 17.46
C ILE A 207 8.62 7.89 18.12
N HIS A 208 8.68 7.75 19.44
CA HIS A 208 9.89 7.44 20.17
C HIS A 208 10.44 6.03 19.85
N LYS A 209 9.60 5.17 19.29
CA LYS A 209 9.96 3.82 18.83
C LYS A 209 10.13 3.75 17.32
N VAL A 210 10.44 4.86 16.67
CA VAL A 210 10.69 4.89 15.23
C VAL A 210 11.77 3.86 14.89
N GLY A 211 11.48 3.05 13.86
CA GLY A 211 12.30 1.89 13.49
C GLY A 211 11.75 0.55 14.00
N ALA A 212 10.80 0.55 14.94
CA ALA A 212 10.06 -0.66 15.30
C ALA A 212 8.99 -0.94 14.24
N ILE A 213 8.71 -2.23 14.00
CA ILE A 213 7.64 -2.68 13.09
C ILE A 213 6.25 -2.64 13.73
N GLY A 214 6.16 -2.33 15.03
CA GLY A 214 4.91 -2.18 15.76
C GLY A 214 4.46 -3.42 16.51
N VAL A 215 3.17 -3.63 16.54
CA VAL A 215 2.49 -4.72 17.26
C VAL A 215 1.66 -5.55 16.28
N SER A 216 1.15 -6.70 16.74
CA SER A 216 0.24 -7.53 15.93
C SER A 216 -0.96 -6.71 15.43
N GLY A 217 -1.24 -6.79 14.14
CA GLY A 217 -2.41 -6.20 13.51
C GLY A 217 -3.71 -6.91 13.92
N TYR A 218 -4.85 -6.34 13.52
CA TYR A 218 -6.16 -6.93 13.77
C TYR A 218 -6.27 -8.36 13.23
N GLY A 219 -6.60 -9.31 14.11
CA GLY A 219 -6.71 -10.73 13.75
C GLY A 219 -5.38 -11.45 13.55
N TRP A 220 -4.25 -10.84 13.92
CA TRP A 220 -2.93 -11.43 13.85
C TRP A 220 -2.35 -11.67 15.24
N GLU A 221 -1.48 -12.69 15.34
CA GLU A 221 -0.63 -12.94 16.48
C GLU A 221 0.83 -12.86 16.03
N ALA A 222 1.67 -12.23 16.85
CA ALA A 222 3.11 -12.15 16.63
C ALA A 222 3.85 -12.61 17.89
N ARG A 223 4.91 -13.40 17.69
CA ARG A 223 5.81 -13.82 18.78
C ARG A 223 7.24 -13.87 18.29
N ILE A 224 8.15 -13.58 19.19
CA ILE A 224 9.59 -13.76 18.96
C ILE A 224 9.96 -15.14 19.46
N ILE A 225 10.64 -15.91 18.62
CA ILE A 225 11.08 -17.26 18.91
C ILE A 225 12.60 -17.39 18.76
N ARG A 226 13.22 -18.31 19.49
CA ARG A 226 14.61 -18.74 19.30
C ARG A 226 14.70 -19.65 18.08
N GLU A 227 15.92 -19.99 17.67
CA GLU A 227 16.17 -20.92 16.57
C GLU A 227 15.54 -22.31 16.79
N ASP A 228 15.42 -22.75 18.04
CA ASP A 228 14.78 -24.01 18.42
C ASP A 228 13.24 -23.94 18.47
N GLY A 229 12.67 -22.77 18.11
CA GLY A 229 11.21 -22.54 18.11
C GLY A 229 10.63 -22.19 19.48
N SER A 230 11.42 -22.17 20.55
CA SER A 230 10.95 -21.77 21.88
C SER A 230 10.71 -20.25 21.95
N PRO A 231 9.69 -19.80 22.72
CA PRO A 231 9.42 -18.36 22.84
C PRO A 231 10.55 -17.63 23.59
N VAL A 232 10.83 -16.41 23.18
CA VAL A 232 11.73 -15.51 23.90
C VAL A 232 10.96 -14.81 25.02
N GLU A 233 11.53 -14.76 26.21
CA GLU A 233 10.97 -14.02 27.33
C GLU A 233 10.97 -12.50 27.04
N LYS A 234 9.95 -11.79 27.51
CA LYS A 234 9.84 -10.35 27.34
C LYS A 234 11.05 -9.63 27.96
N GLY A 235 11.71 -8.78 27.15
CA GLY A 235 12.91 -8.03 27.57
C GLY A 235 14.24 -8.79 27.42
N ARG A 236 14.22 -9.96 26.79
CA ARG A 236 15.42 -10.71 26.39
C ARG A 236 15.63 -10.62 24.89
N VAL A 237 16.88 -10.62 24.47
CA VAL A 237 17.32 -10.69 23.06
C VAL A 237 18.07 -11.98 22.86
#